data_bcbea16417f747ce5f7e010cd679c670
#
_entry.id   bcbea16417f747ce5f7e010cd679c670
#
_cell.length_a   1.000
_cell.length_b   1.000
_cell.length_c   1.000
_cell.angle_alpha   90.00
_cell.angle_beta   90.00
_cell.angle_gamma   90.00
#
_symmetry.space_group_name_H-M   'P 1'
#
loop_
_entity.id
_entity.type
_entity.pdbx_description
1 polymer ?
#
loop_
_entity_poly.entity_id
_entity_poly.type
_entity_poly.pdbx_seq_one_letter_code
_entity_poly.pdbx_strand_id
1 'polypeptide(L)'
;MKERITTEADISVADRLAQVLDHLGIKRAHFAASMLADVGGFAQAHPERIASLTLVCPPRVDPSALRALGARLLIIAGDQGRPAAMVRDAVTSLPEATVVWLPGYFSPPWADVVADCTADVESALLNVLSKEQPQTDKASPGSHQGTVAGITYSSLGGGAPLVLLPLSLASSQWDPLLSRLSRQSRTVTLGGRELGFLAMLESRGRSAGYLNAVGRIMDEVQMQPGEVVLEVGCGSGVLDRWLARYTSRANRIIGVDINRYLLREAAALTAQEGLPEVIAFQEGNAEALPFPDNHVDVSLSFTVLEEGNADRMLAELVRVTKPGGRVAVMVRAIDIPLVVNVSLRPELKTKVQTPRGFVGAEGCADAGLYRRFHRVGLTDLRRWPQLATFEEPHSPQGQFAHGAILGALTDDETQEWHAGVAQAVAGGTYFIAQPFHCAVGTKPQATS
;
A
#
# COMPACT_ATOMS: atom_id res chain seq x y z
N MET A 1 -25.56 -8.89 -28.39
CA MET A 1 -25.38 -8.41 -27.01
C MET A 1 -24.57 -9.49 -26.31
N LYS A 2 -23.21 -9.35 -26.23
CA LYS A 2 -22.35 -10.31 -25.53
C LYS A 2 -22.41 -9.94 -24.06
N GLU A 3 -22.95 -10.80 -23.21
CA GLU A 3 -22.80 -10.71 -21.77
C GLU A 3 -21.30 -10.62 -21.46
N ARG A 4 -20.87 -9.52 -20.85
CA ARG A 4 -19.55 -9.40 -20.24
C ARG A 4 -19.53 -10.40 -19.07
N ILE A 5 -18.77 -11.45 -19.22
CA ILE A 5 -18.40 -12.29 -18.07
C ILE A 5 -17.55 -11.38 -17.18
N THR A 6 -18.13 -10.88 -16.09
CA THR A 6 -17.41 -10.12 -15.05
C THR A 6 -16.40 -11.08 -14.45
N THR A 7 -15.11 -10.84 -14.69
CA THR A 7 -14.06 -11.59 -14.02
C THR A 7 -13.93 -11.12 -12.57
N GLU A 8 -13.43 -11.96 -11.69
CA GLU A 8 -13.21 -11.63 -10.26
C GLU A 8 -12.39 -10.34 -10.06
N ALA A 9 -11.61 -9.95 -11.05
CA ALA A 9 -10.83 -8.71 -11.11
C ALA A 9 -11.69 -7.44 -11.28
N ASP A 10 -12.93 -7.56 -11.78
CA ASP A 10 -13.80 -6.41 -12.10
C ASP A 10 -14.74 -6.00 -10.95
N ILE A 11 -14.71 -6.72 -9.81
CA ILE A 11 -15.61 -6.46 -8.68
C ILE A 11 -15.04 -5.30 -7.84
N SER A 12 -15.84 -4.25 -7.63
CA SER A 12 -15.42 -3.11 -6.80
C SER A 12 -15.21 -3.50 -5.32
N VAL A 13 -14.38 -2.74 -4.60
CA VAL A 13 -14.21 -2.97 -3.15
C VAL A 13 -15.54 -2.81 -2.40
N ALA A 14 -16.39 -1.89 -2.83
CA ALA A 14 -17.74 -1.71 -2.26
C ALA A 14 -18.61 -2.96 -2.41
N ASP A 15 -18.61 -3.59 -3.60
CA ASP A 15 -19.37 -4.83 -3.85
C ASP A 15 -18.78 -6.02 -3.08
N ARG A 16 -17.45 -6.10 -2.95
CA ARG A 16 -16.76 -7.11 -2.14
C ARG A 16 -17.15 -6.99 -0.67
N LEU A 17 -17.17 -5.77 -0.13
CA LEU A 17 -17.62 -5.50 1.25
C LEU A 17 -19.08 -5.89 1.44
N ALA A 18 -19.96 -5.53 0.49
CA ALA A 18 -21.37 -5.93 0.55
C ALA A 18 -21.52 -7.46 0.64
N GLN A 19 -20.79 -8.21 -0.21
CA GLN A 19 -20.80 -9.67 -0.21
C GLN A 19 -20.30 -10.27 1.11
N VAL A 20 -19.24 -9.71 1.71
CA VAL A 20 -18.74 -10.16 3.02
C VAL A 20 -19.76 -9.92 4.10
N LEU A 21 -20.39 -8.74 4.15
CA LEU A 21 -21.41 -8.43 5.15
C LEU A 21 -22.66 -9.32 5.00
N ASP A 22 -23.07 -9.59 3.76
CA ASP A 22 -24.22 -10.48 3.48
C ASP A 22 -23.93 -11.92 3.90
N HIS A 23 -22.71 -12.42 3.60
CA HIS A 23 -22.25 -13.73 4.05
C HIS A 23 -22.25 -13.86 5.57
N LEU A 24 -21.88 -12.80 6.28
CA LEU A 24 -21.84 -12.76 7.75
C LEU A 24 -23.20 -12.43 8.40
N GLY A 25 -24.25 -12.20 7.60
CA GLY A 25 -25.57 -11.82 8.07
C GLY A 25 -25.64 -10.40 8.65
N ILE A 26 -24.70 -9.54 8.34
CA ILE A 26 -24.57 -8.18 8.89
C ILE A 26 -25.32 -7.20 8.00
N LYS A 27 -26.45 -6.69 8.46
CA LYS A 27 -27.25 -5.69 7.73
C LYS A 27 -26.73 -4.27 7.93
N ARG A 28 -26.27 -3.94 9.14
CA ARG A 28 -25.75 -2.62 9.51
C ARG A 28 -24.64 -2.79 10.53
N ALA A 29 -23.56 -2.03 10.41
CA ALA A 29 -22.38 -2.14 11.28
C ALA A 29 -21.74 -0.77 11.57
N HIS A 30 -20.97 -0.71 12.66
CA HIS A 30 -19.94 0.31 12.85
C HIS A 30 -18.71 -0.08 12.02
N PHE A 31 -18.06 0.90 11.42
CA PHE A 31 -16.84 0.70 10.63
C PHE A 31 -15.70 1.50 11.22
N ALA A 32 -14.48 0.93 11.17
CA ALA A 32 -13.25 1.66 11.40
C ALA A 32 -12.24 1.35 10.29
N ALA A 33 -11.63 2.38 9.73
CA ALA A 33 -10.71 2.30 8.59
C ALA A 33 -9.69 3.44 8.64
N SER A 34 -8.58 3.32 7.95
CA SER A 34 -7.68 4.44 7.65
C SER A 34 -7.83 4.90 6.19
N MET A 35 -7.90 3.94 5.26
CA MET A 35 -7.96 4.24 3.83
C MET A 35 -9.39 4.46 3.36
N LEU A 36 -9.68 5.67 2.88
CA LEU A 36 -10.99 5.98 2.31
C LEU A 36 -11.28 5.15 1.04
N ALA A 37 -10.24 4.73 0.30
CA ALA A 37 -10.37 3.85 -0.85
C ALA A 37 -11.07 2.51 -0.51
N ASP A 38 -10.90 2.03 0.73
CA ASP A 38 -11.50 0.77 1.17
C ASP A 38 -12.98 0.90 1.55
N VAL A 39 -13.43 2.05 2.03
CA VAL A 39 -14.79 2.22 2.59
C VAL A 39 -15.62 3.31 1.92
N GLY A 40 -14.99 4.27 1.24
CA GLY A 40 -15.67 5.43 0.67
C GLY A 40 -16.73 5.08 -0.37
N GLY A 41 -16.41 4.19 -1.30
CA GLY A 41 -17.36 3.70 -2.30
C GLY A 41 -18.54 2.96 -1.66
N PHE A 42 -18.29 2.17 -0.62
CA PHE A 42 -19.35 1.51 0.15
C PHE A 42 -20.20 2.51 0.92
N ALA A 43 -19.60 3.54 1.50
CA ALA A 43 -20.33 4.60 2.22
C ALA A 43 -21.24 5.42 1.30
N GLN A 44 -20.86 5.59 0.04
CA GLN A 44 -21.69 6.25 -0.96
C GLN A 44 -22.82 5.34 -1.48
N ALA A 45 -22.54 4.08 -1.75
CA ALA A 45 -23.50 3.14 -2.31
C ALA A 45 -24.52 2.61 -1.27
N HIS A 46 -24.09 2.45 -0.01
CA HIS A 46 -24.86 1.81 1.06
C HIS A 46 -24.80 2.58 2.39
N PRO A 47 -25.12 3.89 2.43
CA PRO A 47 -25.03 4.70 3.64
C PRO A 47 -25.96 4.21 4.77
N GLU A 48 -27.02 3.48 4.44
CA GLU A 48 -27.96 2.86 5.39
C GLU A 48 -27.34 1.68 6.14
N ARG A 49 -26.36 1.01 5.55
CA ARG A 49 -25.64 -0.11 6.16
C ARG A 49 -24.54 0.33 7.15
N ILE A 50 -24.25 1.62 7.20
CA ILE A 50 -23.24 2.19 8.11
C ILE A 50 -23.96 2.78 9.33
N ALA A 51 -23.76 2.18 10.50
CA ALA A 51 -24.17 2.74 11.78
C ALA A 51 -23.33 3.96 12.15
N SER A 52 -22.01 3.81 12.08
CA SER A 52 -21.03 4.89 12.13
C SER A 52 -19.78 4.52 11.35
N LEU A 53 -19.01 5.52 10.91
CA LEU A 53 -17.70 5.36 10.33
C LEU A 53 -16.67 6.13 11.17
N THR A 54 -15.63 5.42 11.62
CA THR A 54 -14.45 6.01 12.24
C THR A 54 -13.28 5.95 11.26
N LEU A 55 -12.76 7.10 10.86
CA LEU A 55 -11.52 7.18 10.10
C LEU A 55 -10.36 7.41 11.07
N VAL A 56 -9.37 6.51 11.06
CA VAL A 56 -8.23 6.55 11.97
C VAL A 56 -6.99 6.97 11.19
N CYS A 57 -6.47 8.14 11.50
CA CYS A 57 -5.32 8.76 10.83
C CYS A 57 -5.39 8.65 9.31
N PRO A 58 -6.51 9.08 8.68
CA PRO A 58 -6.65 8.93 7.24
C PRO A 58 -5.61 9.76 6.49
N PRO A 59 -4.92 9.18 5.49
CA PRO A 59 -3.96 9.91 4.67
C PRO A 59 -4.64 10.92 3.75
N ARG A 60 -5.95 10.76 3.54
CA ARG A 60 -6.81 11.65 2.76
C ARG A 60 -8.25 11.57 3.27
N VAL A 61 -8.93 12.70 3.27
CA VAL A 61 -10.37 12.81 3.53
C VAL A 61 -11.04 13.43 2.30
N ASP A 62 -12.05 12.76 1.76
CA ASP A 62 -12.89 13.29 0.67
C ASP A 62 -14.27 13.63 1.22
N PRO A 63 -14.58 14.92 1.41
CA PRO A 63 -15.88 15.33 1.96
C PRO A 63 -17.06 14.87 1.12
N SER A 64 -16.90 14.74 -0.20
CA SER A 64 -18.01 14.34 -1.10
C SER A 64 -18.45 12.90 -0.84
N ALA A 65 -17.52 12.02 -0.54
CA ALA A 65 -17.79 10.62 -0.22
C ALA A 65 -18.40 10.41 1.17
N LEU A 66 -18.25 11.38 2.08
CA LEU A 66 -18.55 11.22 3.51
C LEU A 66 -19.75 12.04 3.99
N ARG A 67 -20.19 13.04 3.21
CA ARG A 67 -21.25 13.99 3.60
C ARG A 67 -22.55 13.31 4.04
N ALA A 68 -22.93 12.21 3.40
CA ALA A 68 -24.15 11.46 3.72
C ALA A 68 -24.13 10.81 5.11
N LEU A 69 -22.95 10.72 5.76
CA LEU A 69 -22.83 10.14 7.09
C LEU A 69 -23.19 11.14 8.21
N GLY A 70 -22.99 12.46 7.99
CA GLY A 70 -23.30 13.49 8.96
C GLY A 70 -22.63 13.25 10.31
N ALA A 71 -23.41 13.31 11.40
CA ALA A 71 -22.95 13.07 12.78
C ALA A 71 -22.49 11.61 13.05
N ARG A 72 -22.67 10.68 12.12
CA ARG A 72 -22.19 9.29 12.21
C ARG A 72 -20.70 9.15 11.84
N LEU A 73 -20.04 10.26 11.42
CA LEU A 73 -18.62 10.28 11.08
C LEU A 73 -17.79 10.72 12.26
N LEU A 74 -16.81 9.90 12.64
CA LEU A 74 -15.74 10.22 13.55
C LEU A 74 -14.40 10.21 12.80
N ILE A 75 -13.55 11.20 13.02
CA ILE A 75 -12.18 11.22 12.51
C ILE A 75 -11.23 11.29 13.71
N ILE A 76 -10.34 10.32 13.85
CA ILE A 76 -9.23 10.34 14.80
C ILE A 76 -7.99 10.74 14.01
N ALA A 77 -7.30 11.81 14.37
CA ALA A 77 -6.16 12.32 13.59
C ALA A 77 -5.07 12.86 14.52
N GLY A 78 -3.82 12.68 14.11
CA GLY A 78 -2.70 13.40 14.72
C GLY A 78 -2.83 14.90 14.48
N ASP A 79 -2.33 15.71 15.43
CA ASP A 79 -2.43 17.18 15.34
C ASP A 79 -1.22 17.82 14.62
N GLN A 80 -0.23 17.01 14.22
CA GLN A 80 1.04 17.46 13.65
C GLN A 80 1.15 17.24 12.13
N GLY A 81 1.84 18.17 11.48
CA GLY A 81 2.29 18.05 10.09
C GLY A 81 1.19 18.19 9.04
N ARG A 82 1.54 17.77 7.81
CA ARG A 82 0.66 17.86 6.65
C ARG A 82 -0.64 17.04 6.78
N PRO A 83 -0.64 15.81 7.34
CA PRO A 83 -1.88 15.06 7.52
C PRO A 83 -2.89 15.81 8.38
N ALA A 84 -2.45 16.45 9.47
CA ALA A 84 -3.30 17.26 10.32
C ALA A 84 -3.92 18.45 9.57
N ALA A 85 -3.15 19.14 8.73
CA ALA A 85 -3.63 20.25 7.92
C ALA A 85 -4.72 19.80 6.95
N MET A 86 -4.52 18.65 6.28
CA MET A 86 -5.50 18.07 5.36
C MET A 86 -6.82 17.71 6.05
N VAL A 87 -6.77 17.14 7.26
CA VAL A 87 -7.98 16.85 8.04
C VAL A 87 -8.69 18.14 8.43
N ARG A 88 -7.96 19.17 8.91
CA ARG A 88 -8.55 20.48 9.28
C ARG A 88 -9.28 21.12 8.10
N ASP A 89 -8.70 21.06 6.91
CA ASP A 89 -9.32 21.60 5.70
C ASP A 89 -10.58 20.80 5.33
N ALA A 90 -10.51 19.49 5.28
CA ALA A 90 -11.63 18.64 4.90
C ALA A 90 -12.83 18.76 5.84
N VAL A 91 -12.63 18.88 7.15
CA VAL A 91 -13.73 18.99 8.13
C VAL A 91 -14.48 20.32 8.05
N THR A 92 -13.96 21.36 7.40
CA THR A 92 -14.71 22.58 7.12
C THR A 92 -15.96 22.30 6.27
N SER A 93 -15.88 21.27 5.41
CA SER A 93 -16.97 20.80 4.56
C SER A 93 -17.81 19.66 5.17
N LEU A 94 -17.50 19.26 6.42
CA LEU A 94 -18.15 18.18 7.18
C LEU A 94 -18.53 18.67 8.60
N PRO A 95 -19.40 19.66 8.72
CA PRO A 95 -19.65 20.38 10.00
C PRO A 95 -20.25 19.48 11.10
N GLU A 96 -20.87 18.36 10.75
CA GLU A 96 -21.46 17.43 11.71
C GLU A 96 -20.46 16.33 12.17
N ALA A 97 -19.32 16.19 11.50
CA ALA A 97 -18.33 15.18 11.86
C ALA A 97 -17.67 15.49 13.20
N THR A 98 -17.47 14.48 14.01
CA THR A 98 -16.69 14.61 15.25
C THR A 98 -15.20 14.38 14.91
N VAL A 99 -14.32 15.21 15.48
CA VAL A 99 -12.86 14.99 15.35
C VAL A 99 -12.24 14.81 16.71
N VAL A 100 -11.44 13.75 16.86
CA VAL A 100 -10.58 13.49 18.01
C VAL A 100 -9.13 13.70 17.58
N TRP A 101 -8.50 14.71 18.16
CA TRP A 101 -7.09 15.00 17.90
C TRP A 101 -6.19 14.23 18.88
N LEU A 102 -5.15 13.57 18.34
CA LEU A 102 -4.10 12.91 19.09
C LEU A 102 -2.98 13.94 19.35
N PRO A 103 -2.79 14.40 20.59
CA PRO A 103 -1.87 15.51 20.88
C PRO A 103 -0.41 15.13 20.60
N GLY A 104 0.31 16.00 19.88
CA GLY A 104 1.71 15.80 19.55
C GLY A 104 1.98 14.68 18.55
N TYR A 105 0.94 14.03 18.01
CA TYR A 105 1.10 12.89 17.12
C TYR A 105 1.20 13.31 15.65
N PHE A 106 2.27 12.84 15.00
CA PHE A 106 2.43 12.89 13.55
C PHE A 106 2.15 11.50 12.97
N SER A 107 1.24 11.39 12.00
CA SER A 107 0.84 10.13 11.38
C SER A 107 1.34 10.02 9.94
N PRO A 108 2.56 9.51 9.69
CA PRO A 108 2.96 9.14 8.33
C PRO A 108 2.14 7.94 7.81
N PRO A 109 2.12 7.68 6.50
CA PRO A 109 1.33 6.60 5.92
C PRO A 109 1.59 5.20 6.48
N TRP A 110 2.76 4.99 7.10
CA TRP A 110 3.17 3.72 7.72
C TRP A 110 3.11 3.74 9.26
N ALA A 111 2.44 4.72 9.86
CA ALA A 111 2.32 4.80 11.31
C ALA A 111 1.51 3.62 11.88
N ASP A 112 1.95 3.12 13.03
CA ASP A 112 1.20 2.13 13.82
C ASP A 112 0.40 2.84 14.92
N VAL A 113 -0.59 3.63 14.49
CA VAL A 113 -1.39 4.48 15.36
C VAL A 113 -2.03 3.74 16.54
N VAL A 114 -2.39 2.45 16.34
CA VAL A 114 -2.99 1.64 17.41
C VAL A 114 -1.95 1.28 18.47
N ALA A 115 -0.74 0.93 18.07
CA ALA A 115 0.34 0.69 19.03
C ALA A 115 0.80 1.97 19.72
N ASP A 116 0.91 3.07 18.96
CA ASP A 116 1.40 4.35 19.45
C ASP A 116 0.40 5.06 20.39
N CYS A 117 -0.90 5.00 20.08
CA CYS A 117 -1.98 5.71 20.75
C CYS A 117 -3.13 4.76 21.17
N THR A 118 -2.81 3.58 21.70
CA THR A 118 -3.76 2.51 22.03
C THR A 118 -4.96 3.01 22.84
N ALA A 119 -4.72 3.75 23.93
CA ALA A 119 -5.77 4.19 24.85
C ALA A 119 -6.74 5.20 24.20
N ASP A 120 -6.20 6.13 23.41
CA ASP A 120 -7.01 7.18 22.76
C ASP A 120 -7.88 6.58 21.67
N VAL A 121 -7.32 5.69 20.82
CA VAL A 121 -8.07 5.01 19.77
C VAL A 121 -9.14 4.09 20.36
N GLU A 122 -8.81 3.33 21.41
CA GLU A 122 -9.77 2.49 22.14
C GLU A 122 -10.93 3.30 22.69
N SER A 123 -10.63 4.36 23.45
CA SER A 123 -11.63 5.23 24.05
C SER A 123 -12.57 5.85 23.01
N ALA A 124 -12.03 6.33 21.90
CA ALA A 124 -12.81 6.92 20.84
C ALA A 124 -13.77 5.90 20.19
N LEU A 125 -13.30 4.67 19.91
CA LEU A 125 -14.13 3.61 19.36
C LEU A 125 -15.22 3.16 20.33
N LEU A 126 -14.89 2.95 21.60
CA LEU A 126 -15.87 2.54 22.62
C LEU A 126 -16.95 3.61 22.84
N ASN A 127 -16.59 4.90 22.78
CA ASN A 127 -17.55 6.01 22.84
C ASN A 127 -18.54 6.00 21.65
N VAL A 128 -18.10 5.62 20.47
CA VAL A 128 -19.00 5.48 19.31
C VAL A 128 -19.94 4.29 19.50
N LEU A 129 -19.42 3.14 19.91
CA LEU A 129 -20.22 1.93 20.13
C LEU A 129 -21.28 2.10 21.22
N SER A 130 -21.05 2.97 22.21
CA SER A 130 -21.99 3.24 23.29
C SER A 130 -23.18 4.13 22.91
N LYS A 131 -23.06 4.93 21.85
CA LYS A 131 -24.09 5.89 21.41
C LYS A 131 -25.21 5.30 20.58
N GLU A 132 -24.93 4.27 19.80
CA GLU A 132 -25.92 3.55 19.00
C GLU A 132 -25.83 2.06 19.34
N GLN A 133 -26.93 1.45 19.77
CA GLN A 133 -27.06 0.00 19.83
C GLN A 133 -27.69 -0.48 18.50
N PRO A 134 -26.89 -0.96 17.52
CA PRO A 134 -27.44 -1.69 16.41
C PRO A 134 -28.11 -2.95 16.92
N GLN A 135 -29.16 -3.41 16.22
CA GLN A 135 -29.86 -4.65 16.57
C GLN A 135 -28.84 -5.78 16.78
N THR A 136 -28.91 -6.40 17.95
CA THR A 136 -28.07 -7.55 18.27
C THR A 136 -28.45 -8.71 17.38
N ASP A 137 -27.63 -8.97 16.37
CA ASP A 137 -27.72 -10.21 15.61
C ASP A 137 -27.38 -11.37 16.57
N LYS A 138 -28.24 -12.38 16.59
CA LYS A 138 -28.01 -13.62 17.35
C LYS A 138 -26.93 -14.47 16.70
N ALA A 139 -25.73 -13.92 16.55
CA ALA A 139 -24.58 -14.70 16.14
C ALA A 139 -24.07 -15.51 17.33
N SER A 140 -23.90 -16.81 17.13
CA SER A 140 -23.30 -17.69 18.14
C SER A 140 -21.92 -17.17 18.52
N PRO A 141 -21.57 -17.12 19.81
CA PRO A 141 -20.23 -16.77 20.24
C PRO A 141 -19.24 -17.82 19.74
N GLY A 142 -18.38 -17.43 18.81
CA GLY A 142 -17.34 -18.27 18.24
C GLY A 142 -16.41 -17.45 17.36
N SER A 143 -15.16 -17.88 17.27
CA SER A 143 -14.22 -17.32 16.28
C SER A 143 -14.51 -17.97 14.94
N HIS A 144 -14.89 -17.18 13.95
CA HIS A 144 -15.08 -17.62 12.58
C HIS A 144 -14.09 -16.90 11.68
N GLN A 145 -13.42 -17.65 10.82
CA GLN A 145 -12.48 -17.11 9.83
C GLN A 145 -12.84 -17.65 8.46
N GLY A 146 -12.60 -16.86 7.43
CA GLY A 146 -12.84 -17.27 6.05
C GLY A 146 -12.41 -16.23 5.04
N THR A 147 -12.76 -16.51 3.78
CA THR A 147 -12.51 -15.60 2.66
C THR A 147 -13.77 -15.53 1.80
N VAL A 148 -14.21 -14.32 1.48
CA VAL A 148 -15.35 -14.05 0.60
C VAL A 148 -14.95 -12.95 -0.36
N ALA A 149 -15.17 -13.15 -1.65
CA ALA A 149 -14.84 -12.19 -2.71
C ALA A 149 -13.40 -11.64 -2.62
N GLY A 150 -12.42 -12.48 -2.26
CA GLY A 150 -11.02 -12.09 -2.12
C GLY A 150 -10.67 -11.35 -0.82
N ILE A 151 -11.66 -11.02 0.02
CA ILE A 151 -11.45 -10.42 1.34
C ILE A 151 -11.42 -11.53 2.40
N THR A 152 -10.36 -11.57 3.18
CA THR A 152 -10.27 -12.43 4.37
C THR A 152 -10.97 -11.77 5.54
N TYR A 153 -11.63 -12.55 6.38
CA TYR A 153 -12.25 -12.05 7.60
C TYR A 153 -11.95 -12.93 8.81
N SER A 154 -11.92 -12.29 9.98
CA SER A 154 -11.89 -12.95 11.29
C SER A 154 -12.92 -12.28 12.19
N SER A 155 -13.84 -13.07 12.78
CA SER A 155 -14.90 -12.57 13.65
C SER A 155 -14.71 -13.07 15.08
N LEU A 156 -14.75 -12.15 16.05
CA LEU A 156 -14.59 -12.41 17.49
C LEU A 156 -15.69 -11.71 18.29
N GLY A 157 -16.11 -12.32 19.40
CA GLY A 157 -17.08 -11.71 20.32
C GLY A 157 -18.52 -11.80 19.83
N GLY A 158 -19.38 -11.00 20.43
CA GLY A 158 -20.81 -10.93 20.13
C GLY A 158 -21.35 -9.52 20.38
N GLY A 159 -22.60 -9.27 20.00
CA GLY A 159 -23.24 -7.95 20.13
C GLY A 159 -23.23 -7.15 18.82
N ALA A 160 -23.19 -5.81 18.93
CA ALA A 160 -23.20 -4.93 17.77
C ALA A 160 -21.99 -5.17 16.85
N PRO A 161 -22.18 -5.30 15.52
CA PRO A 161 -21.07 -5.54 14.61
C PRO A 161 -20.17 -4.31 14.50
N LEU A 162 -18.85 -4.52 14.70
CA LEU A 162 -17.78 -3.57 14.44
C LEU A 162 -16.85 -4.13 13.37
N VAL A 163 -16.89 -3.57 12.20
CA VAL A 163 -16.05 -3.96 11.03
C VAL A 163 -14.78 -3.13 11.04
N LEU A 164 -13.66 -3.82 11.17
CA LEU A 164 -12.31 -3.25 11.22
C LEU A 164 -11.61 -3.51 9.89
N LEU A 165 -11.50 -2.49 9.06
CA LEU A 165 -10.70 -2.54 7.82
C LEU A 165 -9.22 -2.28 8.12
N PRO A 166 -8.29 -2.61 7.21
CA PRO A 166 -6.88 -2.34 7.43
C PRO A 166 -6.61 -0.87 7.82
N LEU A 167 -5.71 -0.69 8.78
CA LEU A 167 -5.12 0.60 9.05
C LEU A 167 -3.90 0.73 8.16
N SER A 168 -3.89 1.60 7.20
CA SER A 168 -2.81 1.82 6.23
C SER A 168 -2.07 0.57 5.75
N LEU A 169 -1.42 -0.20 6.62
CA LEU A 169 -0.53 -1.33 6.30
C LEU A 169 -1.27 -2.66 6.21
N ALA A 170 -1.87 -3.12 7.31
CA ALA A 170 -2.57 -4.40 7.38
C ALA A 170 -3.61 -4.45 8.50
N SER A 171 -4.53 -5.40 8.40
CA SER A 171 -5.58 -5.60 9.41
C SER A 171 -5.04 -6.00 10.79
N SER A 172 -3.86 -6.63 10.85
CA SER A 172 -3.20 -7.02 12.10
C SER A 172 -2.72 -5.84 12.98
N GLN A 173 -2.75 -4.61 12.46
CA GLN A 173 -2.54 -3.42 13.29
C GLN A 173 -3.64 -3.26 14.36
N TRP A 174 -4.81 -3.90 14.21
CA TRP A 174 -5.86 -3.92 15.22
C TRP A 174 -5.63 -4.90 16.38
N ASP A 175 -4.70 -5.83 16.26
CA ASP A 175 -4.47 -6.91 17.23
C ASP A 175 -4.39 -6.42 18.70
N PRO A 176 -3.74 -5.28 19.02
CA PRO A 176 -3.68 -4.78 20.40
C PRO A 176 -5.05 -4.45 21.01
N LEU A 177 -6.05 -4.12 20.19
CA LEU A 177 -7.40 -3.72 20.64
C LEU A 177 -8.43 -4.85 20.58
N LEU A 178 -8.19 -5.91 19.79
CA LEU A 178 -9.20 -6.94 19.52
C LEU A 178 -9.78 -7.58 20.78
N SER A 179 -8.94 -7.90 21.77
CA SER A 179 -9.38 -8.54 23.01
C SER A 179 -10.32 -7.66 23.85
N ARG A 180 -10.20 -6.35 23.74
CA ARG A 180 -11.02 -5.38 24.46
C ARG A 180 -12.29 -5.05 23.70
N LEU A 181 -12.20 -4.78 22.42
CA LEU A 181 -13.34 -4.46 21.56
C LEU A 181 -14.31 -5.65 21.46
N SER A 182 -13.81 -6.88 21.38
CA SER A 182 -14.64 -8.09 21.28
C SER A 182 -15.43 -8.43 22.54
N ARG A 183 -15.15 -7.79 23.68
CA ARG A 183 -15.97 -7.92 24.89
C ARG A 183 -17.30 -7.16 24.80
N GLN A 184 -17.34 -6.12 23.97
CA GLN A 184 -18.50 -5.21 23.86
C GLN A 184 -19.16 -5.23 22.49
N SER A 185 -18.52 -5.83 21.49
CA SER A 185 -18.98 -5.87 20.10
C SER A 185 -18.59 -7.17 19.42
N ARG A 186 -19.32 -7.53 18.38
CA ARG A 186 -18.87 -8.52 17.41
C ARG A 186 -17.85 -7.86 16.50
N THR A 187 -16.56 -7.98 16.81
CA THR A 187 -15.50 -7.47 15.94
C THR A 187 -15.34 -8.36 14.70
N VAL A 188 -15.32 -7.74 13.53
CA VAL A 188 -15.05 -8.39 12.25
C VAL A 188 -13.85 -7.70 11.63
N THR A 189 -12.68 -8.30 11.73
CA THR A 189 -11.45 -7.78 11.11
C THR A 189 -11.37 -8.26 9.68
N LEU A 190 -11.26 -7.34 8.74
CA LEU A 190 -11.14 -7.60 7.30
C LEU A 190 -9.71 -7.38 6.83
N GLY A 191 -9.25 -8.22 5.89
CA GLY A 191 -7.91 -8.14 5.32
C GLY A 191 -7.83 -8.79 3.94
N GLY A 192 -6.60 -9.10 3.51
CA GLY A 192 -6.34 -9.73 2.22
C GLY A 192 -5.89 -8.74 1.15
N ARG A 193 -5.52 -9.29 0.00
CA ARG A 193 -4.87 -8.56 -1.10
C ARG A 193 -5.69 -7.46 -1.78
N GLU A 194 -6.96 -7.31 -1.43
CA GLU A 194 -7.88 -6.37 -2.08
C GLU A 194 -8.14 -5.11 -1.22
N LEU A 195 -7.54 -5.02 -0.02
CA LEU A 195 -7.76 -3.92 0.92
C LEU A 195 -6.44 -3.26 1.37
N GLY A 196 -6.53 -1.99 1.75
CA GLY A 196 -5.44 -1.23 2.34
C GLY A 196 -4.26 -0.97 1.42
N PHE A 197 -3.13 -0.65 2.00
CA PHE A 197 -1.88 -0.47 1.28
C PHE A 197 -1.40 -1.77 0.61
N LEU A 198 -1.79 -2.90 1.16
CA LEU A 198 -1.52 -4.22 0.59
C LEU A 198 -2.07 -4.34 -0.83
N ALA A 199 -3.29 -3.86 -1.09
CA ALA A 199 -3.88 -3.87 -2.43
C ALA A 199 -3.04 -3.10 -3.45
N MET A 200 -2.49 -1.96 -3.05
CA MET A 200 -1.60 -1.16 -3.89
C MET A 200 -0.28 -1.90 -4.19
N LEU A 201 0.33 -2.53 -3.18
CA LEU A 201 1.55 -3.34 -3.39
C LEU A 201 1.27 -4.55 -4.29
N GLU A 202 0.19 -5.30 -4.02
CA GLU A 202 -0.19 -6.48 -4.80
C GLU A 202 -0.55 -6.13 -6.26
N SER A 203 -1.06 -4.93 -6.53
CA SER A 203 -1.36 -4.49 -7.89
C SER A 203 -0.11 -4.36 -8.77
N ARG A 204 1.09 -4.18 -8.18
CA ARG A 204 2.37 -4.19 -8.90
C ARG A 204 2.63 -5.54 -9.58
N GLY A 205 2.33 -6.64 -8.88
CA GLY A 205 2.46 -8.00 -9.42
C GLY A 205 1.46 -8.35 -10.53
N ARG A 206 0.43 -7.51 -10.74
CA ARG A 206 -0.55 -7.62 -11.82
C ARG A 206 -0.32 -6.61 -12.94
N SER A 207 0.54 -5.62 -12.72
CA SER A 207 0.86 -4.58 -13.72
C SER A 207 1.95 -5.05 -14.67
N ALA A 208 1.58 -5.35 -15.91
CA ALA A 208 2.54 -5.73 -16.95
C ALA A 208 3.65 -4.68 -17.13
N GLY A 209 3.30 -3.39 -17.12
CA GLY A 209 4.28 -2.30 -17.26
C GLY A 209 5.29 -2.27 -16.12
N TYR A 210 4.85 -2.50 -14.87
CA TYR A 210 5.76 -2.57 -13.73
C TYR A 210 6.64 -3.83 -13.76
N LEU A 211 6.05 -4.99 -14.05
CA LEU A 211 6.79 -6.26 -14.15
C LEU A 211 7.78 -6.27 -15.30
N ASN A 212 7.46 -5.63 -16.44
CA ASN A 212 8.42 -5.45 -17.54
C ASN A 212 9.62 -4.59 -17.12
N ALA A 213 9.38 -3.56 -16.30
CA ALA A 213 10.45 -2.73 -15.78
C ALA A 213 11.37 -3.52 -14.82
N VAL A 214 10.80 -4.35 -13.94
CA VAL A 214 11.56 -5.26 -13.06
C VAL A 214 12.27 -6.34 -13.88
N GLY A 215 11.58 -6.94 -14.86
CA GLY A 215 12.15 -7.97 -15.75
C GLY A 215 13.41 -7.51 -16.47
N ARG A 216 13.40 -6.27 -16.99
CA ARG A 216 14.60 -5.68 -17.59
C ARG A 216 15.79 -5.59 -16.63
N ILE A 217 15.53 -5.29 -15.34
CA ILE A 217 16.59 -5.30 -14.33
C ILE A 217 17.12 -6.72 -14.14
N MET A 218 16.23 -7.73 -14.11
CA MET A 218 16.64 -9.12 -13.98
C MET A 218 17.47 -9.60 -15.17
N ASP A 219 17.17 -9.13 -16.39
CA ASP A 219 17.99 -9.41 -17.57
C ASP A 219 19.43 -8.88 -17.43
N GLU A 220 19.60 -7.72 -16.77
CA GLU A 220 20.92 -7.13 -16.50
C GLU A 220 21.62 -7.78 -15.27
N VAL A 221 20.88 -8.27 -14.29
CA VAL A 221 21.40 -9.02 -13.13
C VAL A 221 21.92 -10.40 -13.56
N GLN A 222 21.32 -11.06 -14.54
CA GLN A 222 21.70 -12.37 -15.05
C GLN A 222 21.84 -13.43 -13.93
N MET A 223 20.77 -13.56 -13.11
CA MET A 223 20.75 -14.54 -12.03
C MET A 223 21.02 -15.96 -12.54
N GLN A 224 21.83 -16.71 -11.78
CA GLN A 224 22.12 -18.10 -12.07
C GLN A 224 21.30 -19.03 -11.16
N PRO A 225 20.88 -20.21 -11.63
CA PRO A 225 20.22 -21.20 -10.79
C PRO A 225 21.05 -21.54 -9.54
N GLY A 226 20.39 -21.60 -8.37
CA GLY A 226 21.03 -21.91 -7.10
C GLY A 226 21.57 -20.70 -6.34
N GLU A 227 21.60 -19.51 -6.94
CA GLU A 227 21.99 -18.29 -6.23
C GLU A 227 20.96 -17.89 -5.17
N VAL A 228 21.43 -17.33 -4.08
CA VAL A 228 20.61 -16.74 -3.01
C VAL A 228 20.34 -15.28 -3.33
N VAL A 229 19.08 -14.91 -3.39
CA VAL A 229 18.62 -13.57 -3.73
C VAL A 229 18.02 -12.90 -2.48
N LEU A 230 18.41 -11.67 -2.22
CA LEU A 230 17.85 -10.83 -1.16
C LEU A 230 17.07 -9.66 -1.80
N GLU A 231 15.80 -9.50 -1.45
CA GLU A 231 15.03 -8.29 -1.73
C GLU A 231 14.88 -7.46 -0.45
N VAL A 232 15.37 -6.22 -0.45
CA VAL A 232 15.27 -5.28 0.68
C VAL A 232 14.15 -4.29 0.44
N GLY A 233 13.22 -4.19 1.40
CA GLY A 233 11.96 -3.47 1.29
C GLY A 233 10.92 -4.27 0.50
N CYS A 234 10.81 -5.56 0.77
CA CYS A 234 9.96 -6.49 0.02
C CYS A 234 8.46 -6.23 0.19
N GLY A 235 8.05 -5.46 1.21
CA GLY A 235 6.65 -5.13 1.49
C GLY A 235 5.77 -6.37 1.62
N SER A 236 4.81 -6.54 0.70
CA SER A 236 3.92 -7.70 0.65
C SER A 236 4.55 -8.97 0.05
N GLY A 237 5.82 -8.93 -0.34
CA GLY A 237 6.49 -10.05 -1.02
C GLY A 237 5.98 -10.33 -2.44
N VAL A 238 5.28 -9.37 -3.05
CA VAL A 238 4.69 -9.57 -4.38
C VAL A 238 5.76 -9.79 -5.46
N LEU A 239 6.88 -9.07 -5.36
CA LEU A 239 7.99 -9.24 -6.29
C LEU A 239 8.79 -10.50 -5.98
N ASP A 240 8.96 -10.88 -4.70
CA ASP A 240 9.56 -12.17 -4.31
C ASP A 240 8.79 -13.34 -4.93
N ARG A 241 7.44 -13.32 -4.85
CA ARG A 241 6.59 -14.36 -5.45
C ARG A 241 6.64 -14.36 -6.97
N TRP A 242 6.69 -13.16 -7.60
CA TRP A 242 6.91 -13.04 -9.03
C TRP A 242 8.29 -13.59 -9.42
N LEU A 243 9.33 -13.22 -8.69
CA LEU A 243 10.71 -13.62 -8.93
C LEU A 243 10.89 -15.15 -8.81
N ALA A 244 10.26 -15.77 -7.80
CA ALA A 244 10.27 -17.23 -7.66
C ALA A 244 9.69 -17.93 -8.88
N ARG A 245 8.65 -17.38 -9.49
CA ARG A 245 8.08 -17.92 -10.74
C ARG A 245 8.96 -17.61 -11.96
N TYR A 246 9.49 -16.38 -12.03
CA TYR A 246 10.38 -15.94 -13.10
C TYR A 246 11.62 -16.83 -13.21
N THR A 247 12.19 -17.24 -12.08
CA THR A 247 13.35 -18.16 -12.03
C THR A 247 12.94 -19.64 -12.00
N SER A 248 11.67 -19.98 -12.24
CA SER A 248 11.16 -21.35 -12.14
C SER A 248 11.50 -22.04 -10.81
N ARG A 249 11.55 -21.29 -9.71
CA ARG A 249 11.91 -21.73 -8.34
C ARG A 249 13.35 -22.22 -8.21
N ALA A 250 14.25 -21.83 -9.11
CA ALA A 250 15.65 -22.25 -9.10
C ALA A 250 16.49 -21.52 -8.05
N ASN A 251 15.97 -20.44 -7.44
CA ASN A 251 16.69 -19.59 -6.53
C ASN A 251 15.97 -19.52 -5.17
N ARG A 252 16.74 -19.50 -4.09
CA ARG A 252 16.23 -19.15 -2.77
C ARG A 252 16.12 -17.64 -2.66
N ILE A 253 14.97 -17.16 -2.22
CA ILE A 253 14.67 -15.73 -2.09
C ILE A 253 14.48 -15.40 -0.61
N ILE A 254 15.06 -14.30 -0.18
CA ILE A 254 14.93 -13.75 1.18
C ILE A 254 14.36 -12.35 1.03
N GLY A 255 13.13 -12.15 1.48
CA GLY A 255 12.50 -10.83 1.56
C GLY A 255 12.77 -10.19 2.92
N VAL A 256 13.25 -8.95 2.94
CA VAL A 256 13.43 -8.17 4.16
C VAL A 256 12.60 -6.91 4.11
N ASP A 257 11.89 -6.64 5.19
CA ASP A 257 11.19 -5.37 5.39
C ASP A 257 11.25 -4.95 6.86
N ILE A 258 11.17 -3.67 7.12
CA ILE A 258 11.10 -3.14 8.49
C ILE A 258 9.70 -3.33 9.09
N ASN A 259 8.71 -3.57 8.25
CA ASN A 259 7.30 -3.61 8.63
C ASN A 259 6.84 -5.05 8.87
N ARG A 260 6.78 -5.43 10.14
CA ARG A 260 6.33 -6.76 10.57
C ARG A 260 4.91 -7.14 10.11
N TYR A 261 4.03 -6.15 9.92
CA TYR A 261 2.66 -6.40 9.48
C TYR A 261 2.63 -6.82 8.01
N LEU A 262 3.38 -6.11 7.16
CA LEU A 262 3.52 -6.50 5.75
C LEU A 262 4.21 -7.86 5.59
N LEU A 263 5.23 -8.16 6.40
CA LEU A 263 5.90 -9.47 6.36
C LEU A 263 4.95 -10.61 6.75
N ARG A 264 4.04 -10.39 7.68
CA ARG A 264 3.00 -11.37 8.05
C ARG A 264 2.07 -11.66 6.88
N GLU A 265 1.62 -10.62 6.18
CA GLU A 265 0.81 -10.76 4.97
C GLU A 265 1.61 -11.41 3.83
N ALA A 266 2.86 -11.03 3.63
CA ALA A 266 3.76 -11.63 2.65
C ALA A 266 3.92 -13.14 2.85
N ALA A 267 4.14 -13.57 4.09
CA ALA A 267 4.24 -14.99 4.44
C ALA A 267 2.93 -15.74 4.19
N ALA A 268 1.78 -15.15 4.56
CA ALA A 268 0.47 -15.74 4.34
C ALA A 268 0.15 -15.91 2.84
N LEU A 269 0.40 -14.88 2.04
CA LEU A 269 0.20 -14.91 0.59
C LEU A 269 1.16 -15.90 -0.10
N THR A 270 2.39 -15.97 0.36
CA THR A 270 3.40 -16.92 -0.15
C THR A 270 3.00 -18.37 0.12
N ALA A 271 2.45 -18.65 1.32
CA ALA A 271 1.92 -19.97 1.66
C ALA A 271 0.69 -20.34 0.80
N GLN A 272 -0.24 -19.39 0.58
CA GLN A 272 -1.40 -19.59 -0.29
C GLN A 272 -1.01 -19.91 -1.74
N GLU A 273 0.10 -19.35 -2.21
CA GLU A 273 0.61 -19.54 -3.56
C GLU A 273 1.58 -20.74 -3.69
N GLY A 274 1.79 -21.50 -2.60
CA GLY A 274 2.61 -22.72 -2.58
C GLY A 274 4.09 -22.45 -2.83
N LEU A 275 4.64 -21.35 -2.28
CA LEU A 275 6.03 -20.91 -2.45
C LEU A 275 6.85 -20.84 -1.15
N PRO A 276 6.38 -21.36 0.03
CA PRO A 276 7.11 -21.17 1.29
C PRO A 276 8.45 -21.90 1.34
N GLU A 277 8.69 -22.88 0.46
CA GLU A 277 9.95 -23.62 0.39
C GLU A 277 11.09 -22.83 -0.26
N VAL A 278 10.75 -21.82 -1.08
CA VAL A 278 11.74 -21.03 -1.83
C VAL A 278 11.86 -19.59 -1.36
N ILE A 279 10.85 -19.08 -0.64
CA ILE A 279 10.81 -17.70 -0.14
C ILE A 279 10.74 -17.70 1.37
N ALA A 280 11.65 -16.97 2.01
CA ALA A 280 11.65 -16.69 3.45
C ALA A 280 11.56 -15.18 3.67
N PHE A 281 10.90 -14.76 4.77
CA PHE A 281 10.79 -13.36 5.15
C PHE A 281 11.46 -13.12 6.50
N GLN A 282 12.09 -11.94 6.65
CA GLN A 282 12.76 -11.54 7.87
C GLN A 282 12.58 -10.05 8.12
N GLU A 283 12.24 -9.69 9.35
CA GLU A 283 12.24 -8.30 9.79
C GLU A 283 13.67 -7.74 9.82
N GLY A 284 13.87 -6.54 9.25
CA GLY A 284 15.17 -5.90 9.23
C GLY A 284 15.13 -4.48 8.69
N ASN A 285 16.06 -3.66 9.19
CA ASN A 285 16.26 -2.31 8.72
C ASN A 285 17.24 -2.31 7.53
N ALA A 286 16.86 -1.69 6.43
CA ALA A 286 17.69 -1.55 5.22
C ALA A 286 19.03 -0.82 5.48
N GLU A 287 19.08 0.03 6.51
CA GLU A 287 20.31 0.75 6.93
C GLU A 287 21.22 -0.08 7.84
N ALA A 288 20.76 -1.28 8.28
CA ALA A 288 21.51 -2.20 9.15
C ALA A 288 20.93 -3.62 8.98
N LEU A 289 21.25 -4.26 7.85
CA LEU A 289 20.69 -5.56 7.48
C LEU A 289 21.15 -6.67 8.45
N PRO A 290 20.22 -7.57 8.87
CA PRO A 290 20.50 -8.62 9.86
C PRO A 290 21.23 -9.83 9.26
N PHE A 291 22.20 -9.59 8.37
CA PHE A 291 23.01 -10.61 7.73
C PHE A 291 24.50 -10.33 7.88
N PRO A 292 25.33 -11.36 7.92
CA PRO A 292 26.77 -11.19 7.86
C PRO A 292 27.25 -10.66 6.51
N ASP A 293 28.48 -10.20 6.43
CA ASP A 293 29.11 -9.82 5.18
C ASP A 293 29.15 -10.99 4.20
N ASN A 294 29.01 -10.69 2.90
CA ASN A 294 29.15 -11.68 1.83
C ASN A 294 28.20 -12.89 1.95
N HIS A 295 26.95 -12.63 2.31
CA HIS A 295 25.95 -13.66 2.60
C HIS A 295 25.15 -14.11 1.37
N VAL A 296 24.80 -13.19 0.47
CA VAL A 296 23.91 -13.44 -0.67
C VAL A 296 24.63 -13.21 -2.01
N ASP A 297 24.12 -13.82 -3.07
CA ASP A 297 24.71 -13.71 -4.40
C ASP A 297 24.16 -12.49 -5.16
N VAL A 298 22.90 -12.13 -4.90
CA VAL A 298 22.20 -10.99 -5.51
C VAL A 298 21.44 -10.21 -4.43
N SER A 299 21.62 -8.90 -4.41
CA SER A 299 20.84 -7.98 -3.58
C SER A 299 19.99 -7.02 -4.45
N LEU A 300 18.71 -6.97 -4.17
CA LEU A 300 17.70 -6.19 -4.89
C LEU A 300 17.04 -5.18 -3.95
N SER A 301 16.70 -4.00 -4.47
CA SER A 301 15.86 -3.04 -3.75
C SER A 301 15.07 -2.19 -4.75
N PHE A 302 13.74 -2.16 -4.60
CA PHE A 302 12.83 -1.49 -5.52
C PHE A 302 11.98 -0.47 -4.78
N THR A 303 12.21 0.84 -5.05
CA THR A 303 11.47 1.97 -4.47
C THR A 303 11.55 2.06 -2.93
N VAL A 304 12.74 1.86 -2.36
CA VAL A 304 12.99 1.90 -0.91
C VAL A 304 14.05 2.94 -0.55
N LEU A 305 15.07 3.15 -1.40
CA LEU A 305 16.13 4.12 -1.13
C LEU A 305 15.62 5.56 -1.03
N GLU A 306 14.39 5.82 -1.44
CA GLU A 306 13.71 7.09 -1.27
C GLU A 306 13.36 7.40 0.20
N GLU A 307 13.22 6.38 1.06
CA GLU A 307 12.54 6.53 2.35
C GLU A 307 13.47 6.82 3.53
N GLY A 308 14.74 6.41 3.44
CA GLY A 308 15.72 6.57 4.50
C GLY A 308 17.08 7.06 4.00
N ASN A 309 18.16 6.72 4.70
CA ASN A 309 19.51 7.09 4.29
C ASN A 309 19.99 6.18 3.14
N ALA A 310 19.86 6.69 1.90
CA ALA A 310 20.17 5.95 0.69
C ALA A 310 21.65 5.47 0.63
N ASP A 311 22.58 6.24 1.18
CA ASP A 311 24.00 5.86 1.19
C ASP A 311 24.27 4.69 2.14
N ARG A 312 23.62 4.68 3.33
CA ARG A 312 23.72 3.55 4.28
C ARG A 312 23.03 2.31 3.73
N MET A 313 21.83 2.45 3.19
CA MET A 313 21.10 1.32 2.59
C MET A 313 21.90 0.68 1.46
N LEU A 314 22.48 1.48 0.57
CA LEU A 314 23.31 0.95 -0.52
C LEU A 314 24.59 0.29 0.00
N ALA A 315 25.23 0.86 1.02
CA ALA A 315 26.41 0.26 1.65
C ALA A 315 26.08 -1.10 2.26
N GLU A 316 24.92 -1.26 2.89
CA GLU A 316 24.46 -2.53 3.45
C GLU A 316 24.17 -3.59 2.36
N LEU A 317 23.49 -3.19 1.26
CA LEU A 317 23.31 -4.06 0.10
C LEU A 317 24.66 -4.59 -0.43
N VAL A 318 25.65 -3.71 -0.55
CA VAL A 318 27.01 -4.10 -0.98
C VAL A 318 27.70 -4.97 0.06
N ARG A 319 27.58 -4.65 1.36
CA ARG A 319 28.21 -5.42 2.44
C ARG A 319 27.75 -6.88 2.44
N VAL A 320 26.42 -7.09 2.37
CA VAL A 320 25.85 -8.44 2.44
C VAL A 320 25.99 -9.24 1.15
N THR A 321 26.25 -8.59 0.02
CA THR A 321 26.49 -9.25 -1.27
C THR A 321 27.89 -9.85 -1.29
N LYS A 322 28.03 -11.07 -1.82
CA LYS A 322 29.33 -11.76 -2.00
C LYS A 322 30.21 -11.03 -3.04
N PRO A 323 31.54 -11.15 -2.96
CA PRO A 323 32.42 -10.75 -4.06
C PRO A 323 32.00 -11.44 -5.37
N GLY A 324 31.92 -10.69 -6.47
CA GLY A 324 31.37 -11.14 -7.75
C GLY A 324 29.84 -11.16 -7.83
N GLY A 325 29.15 -10.94 -6.71
CA GLY A 325 27.69 -10.85 -6.65
C GLY A 325 27.18 -9.51 -7.20
N ARG A 326 25.87 -9.42 -7.44
CA ARG A 326 25.25 -8.24 -8.08
C ARG A 326 24.35 -7.51 -7.10
N VAL A 327 24.39 -6.18 -7.20
CA VAL A 327 23.47 -5.26 -6.52
C VAL A 327 22.64 -4.55 -7.57
N ALA A 328 21.32 -4.59 -7.45
CA ALA A 328 20.41 -3.91 -8.35
C ALA A 328 19.39 -3.07 -7.57
N VAL A 329 19.21 -1.83 -8.03
CA VAL A 329 18.31 -0.87 -7.39
C VAL A 329 17.46 -0.17 -8.44
N MET A 330 16.18 0.03 -8.12
CA MET A 330 15.25 0.89 -8.85
C MET A 330 14.68 1.93 -7.88
N VAL A 331 14.77 3.20 -8.24
CA VAL A 331 14.16 4.31 -7.51
C VAL A 331 13.21 5.09 -8.41
N ARG A 332 12.18 5.72 -7.86
CA ARG A 332 11.36 6.66 -8.62
C ARG A 332 12.22 7.81 -9.12
N ALA A 333 11.94 8.30 -10.31
CA ALA A 333 12.63 9.45 -10.87
C ALA A 333 11.76 10.71 -10.67
N ILE A 334 12.01 11.48 -9.61
CA ILE A 334 11.30 12.75 -9.37
C ILE A 334 11.88 13.91 -10.18
N ASP A 335 13.02 13.71 -10.82
CA ASP A 335 13.70 14.63 -11.75
C ASP A 335 13.25 14.44 -13.22
N ILE A 336 12.37 13.46 -13.49
CA ILE A 336 11.78 13.19 -14.80
C ILE A 336 10.24 13.31 -14.71
N PRO A 337 9.60 14.12 -15.59
CA PRO A 337 8.15 14.24 -15.60
C PRO A 337 7.43 12.90 -15.86
N LEU A 338 6.24 12.73 -15.26
CA LEU A 338 5.32 11.67 -15.63
C LEU A 338 4.90 11.80 -17.10
N VAL A 339 4.71 10.70 -17.79
CA VAL A 339 4.03 10.69 -19.08
C VAL A 339 2.56 10.36 -18.86
N VAL A 340 1.69 11.30 -19.23
CA VAL A 340 0.24 11.17 -19.05
C VAL A 340 -0.45 11.29 -20.40
N ASN A 341 -1.13 10.24 -20.84
CA ASN A 341 -1.89 10.23 -22.09
C ASN A 341 -3.36 10.58 -21.85
N VAL A 342 -3.57 11.79 -21.38
CA VAL A 342 -4.89 12.41 -21.17
C VAL A 342 -4.88 13.77 -21.85
N SER A 343 -5.97 14.09 -22.56
CA SER A 343 -6.13 15.41 -23.21
C SER A 343 -6.53 16.44 -22.16
N LEU A 344 -5.65 17.41 -21.92
CA LEU A 344 -5.78 18.48 -20.93
C LEU A 344 -5.23 19.77 -21.52
N ARG A 345 -5.69 20.93 -21.04
CA ARG A 345 -5.05 22.21 -21.34
C ARG A 345 -3.56 22.18 -20.93
N PRO A 346 -2.67 22.93 -21.62
CA PRO A 346 -1.21 22.82 -21.44
C PRO A 346 -0.75 23.02 -19.99
N GLU A 347 -1.31 24.01 -19.29
CA GLU A 347 -0.94 24.35 -17.90
C GLU A 347 -1.31 23.19 -16.95
N LEU A 348 -2.51 22.62 -17.09
CA LEU A 348 -2.92 21.48 -16.29
C LEU A 348 -2.10 20.24 -16.62
N LYS A 349 -1.80 20.01 -17.90
CA LYS A 349 -0.94 18.90 -18.33
C LYS A 349 0.44 18.98 -17.68
N THR A 350 1.07 20.14 -17.69
CA THR A 350 2.35 20.37 -17.01
C THR A 350 2.23 20.08 -15.49
N LYS A 351 1.15 20.56 -14.88
CA LYS A 351 0.89 20.37 -13.45
C LYS A 351 0.71 18.91 -13.08
N VAL A 352 -0.04 18.13 -13.85
CA VAL A 352 -0.25 16.69 -13.58
C VAL A 352 0.97 15.84 -13.87
N GLN A 353 1.81 16.25 -14.81
CA GLN A 353 3.08 15.57 -15.14
C GLN A 353 4.19 15.83 -14.12
N THR A 354 4.04 16.81 -13.22
CA THR A 354 5.02 17.08 -12.17
C THR A 354 5.11 15.87 -11.23
N PRO A 355 6.31 15.28 -11.07
CA PRO A 355 6.49 14.14 -10.20
C PRO A 355 6.13 14.48 -8.74
N ARG A 356 5.48 13.57 -8.07
CA ARG A 356 5.08 13.68 -6.67
C ARG A 356 5.40 12.37 -5.96
N GLY A 357 5.95 12.49 -4.76
CA GLY A 357 6.28 11.36 -3.93
C GLY A 357 6.94 11.83 -2.65
N PHE A 358 6.92 10.98 -1.65
CA PHE A 358 7.72 11.18 -0.47
C PHE A 358 9.17 10.80 -0.79
N VAL A 359 10.10 11.67 -0.41
CA VAL A 359 11.53 11.39 -0.40
C VAL A 359 12.05 11.89 0.94
N GLY A 360 12.66 11.01 1.71
CA GLY A 360 13.32 11.35 2.97
C GLY A 360 14.47 12.33 2.76
N ALA A 361 14.87 13.02 3.80
CA ALA A 361 15.93 14.04 3.72
C ALA A 361 17.27 13.51 3.16
N GLU A 362 17.57 12.23 3.39
CA GLU A 362 18.77 11.54 2.91
C GLU A 362 18.44 10.48 1.85
N GLY A 363 17.20 10.48 1.34
CA GLY A 363 16.72 9.55 0.33
C GLY A 363 17.26 9.81 -1.07
N CYS A 364 17.07 8.83 -1.94
CA CYS A 364 17.45 8.93 -3.35
C CYS A 364 16.27 8.58 -4.25
N ALA A 365 15.80 9.55 -5.03
CA ALA A 365 14.74 9.39 -6.02
C ALA A 365 15.08 10.12 -7.32
N ASP A 366 16.35 10.16 -7.69
CA ASP A 366 16.86 10.90 -8.85
C ASP A 366 18.09 10.21 -9.47
N ALA A 367 18.65 10.80 -10.50
CA ALA A 367 19.89 10.35 -11.16
C ALA A 367 21.11 10.32 -10.21
N GLY A 368 21.01 10.83 -8.99
CA GLY A 368 22.01 10.69 -7.93
C GLY A 368 22.30 9.23 -7.57
N LEU A 369 21.39 8.29 -7.85
CA LEU A 369 21.59 6.86 -7.76
C LEU A 369 22.88 6.41 -8.47
N TYR A 370 23.12 6.93 -9.67
CA TYR A 370 24.25 6.53 -10.51
C TYR A 370 25.62 6.88 -9.89
N ARG A 371 25.70 8.06 -9.24
CA ARG A 371 26.93 8.47 -8.52
C ARG A 371 27.14 7.63 -7.25
N ARG A 372 26.06 7.24 -6.57
CA ARG A 372 26.12 6.39 -5.38
C ARG A 372 26.69 5.02 -5.72
N PHE A 373 26.24 4.39 -6.80
CA PHE A 373 26.78 3.09 -7.27
C PHE A 373 28.27 3.15 -7.56
N HIS A 374 28.72 4.23 -8.19
CA HIS A 374 30.16 4.43 -8.42
C HIS A 374 30.94 4.63 -7.10
N ARG A 375 30.38 5.41 -6.18
CA ARG A 375 31.02 5.76 -4.90
C ARG A 375 31.22 4.58 -3.95
N VAL A 376 30.29 3.63 -3.96
CA VAL A 376 30.42 2.42 -3.13
C VAL A 376 31.33 1.35 -3.73
N GLY A 377 31.99 1.65 -4.86
CA GLY A 377 33.02 0.79 -5.45
C GLY A 377 32.48 -0.40 -6.26
N LEU A 378 31.22 -0.38 -6.68
CA LEU A 378 30.68 -1.36 -7.62
C LEU A 378 31.30 -1.19 -9.00
N THR A 379 31.56 -2.30 -9.69
CA THR A 379 32.09 -2.39 -11.06
C THR A 379 31.01 -2.86 -12.04
N ASP A 380 31.33 -2.94 -13.33
CA ASP A 380 30.40 -3.37 -14.40
C ASP A 380 29.06 -2.67 -14.36
N LEU A 381 29.10 -1.36 -14.11
CA LEU A 381 27.92 -0.54 -13.86
C LEU A 381 27.04 -0.41 -15.12
N ARG A 382 25.78 -0.81 -14.99
CA ARG A 382 24.70 -0.56 -15.95
C ARG A 382 23.69 0.38 -15.31
N ARG A 383 23.37 1.45 -16.02
CA ARG A 383 22.58 2.57 -15.48
C ARG A 383 21.68 3.12 -16.56
N TRP A 384 20.39 3.21 -16.29
CA TRP A 384 19.43 3.73 -17.27
C TRP A 384 18.15 4.25 -16.57
N PRO A 385 17.48 5.25 -17.16
CA PRO A 385 16.10 5.55 -16.84
C PRO A 385 15.16 4.60 -17.60
N GLN A 386 13.99 4.32 -17.02
CA GLN A 386 12.93 3.58 -17.72
C GLN A 386 11.54 4.01 -17.23
N LEU A 387 10.52 3.61 -17.97
CA LEU A 387 9.12 3.89 -17.65
C LEU A 387 8.40 2.59 -17.28
N ALA A 388 7.56 2.65 -16.25
CA ALA A 388 6.53 1.66 -16.01
C ALA A 388 5.16 2.26 -16.34
N THR A 389 4.40 1.61 -17.21
CA THR A 389 3.13 2.10 -17.72
C THR A 389 1.97 1.44 -16.95
N PHE A 390 1.00 2.24 -16.54
CA PHE A 390 -0.21 1.83 -15.85
C PHE A 390 -1.42 2.24 -16.69
N GLU A 391 -2.20 1.27 -17.15
CA GLU A 391 -3.30 1.46 -18.11
C GLU A 391 -4.69 1.35 -17.44
N GLU A 392 -4.74 0.98 -16.16
CA GLU A 392 -5.97 0.78 -15.42
C GLU A 392 -6.17 1.87 -14.34
N PRO A 393 -6.97 2.93 -14.62
CA PRO A 393 -7.15 4.05 -13.68
C PRO A 393 -7.85 3.64 -12.38
N HIS A 394 -8.66 2.58 -12.41
CA HIS A 394 -9.43 2.09 -11.26
C HIS A 394 -8.72 0.99 -10.47
N SER A 395 -7.57 0.49 -10.94
CA SER A 395 -6.75 -0.41 -10.15
C SER A 395 -6.22 0.30 -8.89
N PRO A 396 -5.88 -0.41 -7.81
CA PRO A 396 -5.31 0.21 -6.61
C PRO A 396 -4.06 1.06 -6.90
N GLN A 397 -3.22 0.62 -7.84
CA GLN A 397 -2.05 1.41 -8.28
C GLN A 397 -2.47 2.67 -9.06
N GLY A 398 -3.47 2.55 -9.94
CA GLY A 398 -4.03 3.68 -10.67
C GLY A 398 -4.67 4.70 -9.72
N GLN A 399 -5.46 4.25 -8.75
CA GLN A 399 -6.07 5.12 -7.74
C GLN A 399 -5.01 5.83 -6.86
N PHE A 400 -3.92 5.14 -6.52
CA PHE A 400 -2.80 5.75 -5.80
C PHE A 400 -2.15 6.87 -6.62
N ALA A 401 -1.87 6.62 -7.91
CA ALA A 401 -1.31 7.63 -8.82
C ALA A 401 -2.27 8.83 -9.01
N HIS A 402 -3.57 8.56 -9.22
CA HIS A 402 -4.60 9.59 -9.29
C HIS A 402 -4.71 10.40 -8.01
N GLY A 403 -4.68 9.76 -6.84
CA GLY A 403 -4.73 10.44 -5.55
C GLY A 403 -3.59 11.45 -5.38
N ALA A 404 -2.38 11.09 -5.80
CA ALA A 404 -1.23 11.98 -5.77
C ALA A 404 -1.41 13.19 -6.72
N ILE A 405 -2.00 12.99 -7.89
CA ILE A 405 -2.33 14.06 -8.83
C ILE A 405 -3.44 14.97 -8.26
N LEU A 406 -4.57 14.39 -7.88
CA LEU A 406 -5.75 15.12 -7.39
C LEU A 406 -5.44 16.00 -6.17
N GLY A 407 -4.54 15.55 -5.29
CA GLY A 407 -4.12 16.33 -4.12
C GLY A 407 -3.41 17.66 -4.44
N ALA A 408 -3.14 17.94 -5.71
CA ALA A 408 -2.53 19.20 -6.16
C ALA A 408 -3.46 20.04 -7.06
N LEU A 409 -4.66 19.56 -7.38
CA LEU A 409 -5.59 20.21 -8.29
C LEU A 409 -6.64 21.03 -7.53
N THR A 410 -7.13 22.09 -8.16
CA THR A 410 -8.33 22.79 -7.73
C THR A 410 -9.57 21.99 -8.17
N ASP A 411 -10.78 22.38 -7.73
CA ASP A 411 -12.02 21.70 -8.09
C ASP A 411 -12.27 21.71 -9.61
N ASP A 412 -12.05 22.85 -10.27
CA ASP A 412 -12.21 22.97 -11.74
C ASP A 412 -11.18 22.11 -12.48
N GLU A 413 -9.93 22.10 -12.02
CA GLU A 413 -8.86 21.26 -12.58
C GLU A 413 -9.17 19.77 -12.38
N THR A 414 -9.77 19.41 -11.24
CA THR A 414 -10.19 18.05 -10.93
C THR A 414 -11.31 17.59 -11.87
N GLN A 415 -12.27 18.45 -12.20
CA GLN A 415 -13.33 18.15 -13.17
C GLN A 415 -12.76 17.92 -14.57
N GLU A 416 -11.84 18.81 -15.03
CA GLU A 416 -11.17 18.65 -16.32
C GLU A 416 -10.37 17.35 -16.36
N TRP A 417 -9.62 17.03 -15.29
CA TRP A 417 -8.87 15.79 -15.16
C TRP A 417 -9.78 14.56 -15.28
N HIS A 418 -10.87 14.50 -14.52
CA HIS A 418 -11.82 13.37 -14.58
C HIS A 418 -12.46 13.21 -15.95
N ALA A 419 -12.85 14.32 -16.60
CA ALA A 419 -13.41 14.29 -17.95
C ALA A 419 -12.40 13.77 -18.97
N GLY A 420 -11.16 14.24 -18.90
CA GLY A 420 -10.07 13.79 -19.77
C GLY A 420 -9.72 12.31 -19.57
N VAL A 421 -9.66 11.85 -18.33
CA VAL A 421 -9.44 10.42 -18.01
C VAL A 421 -10.60 9.57 -18.57
N ALA A 422 -11.84 9.95 -18.33
CA ALA A 422 -13.02 9.24 -18.86
C ALA A 422 -12.97 9.13 -20.38
N GLN A 423 -12.60 10.22 -21.08
CA GLN A 423 -12.45 10.25 -22.54
C GLN A 423 -11.34 9.31 -23.00
N ALA A 424 -10.15 9.35 -22.36
CA ALA A 424 -9.02 8.50 -22.72
C ALA A 424 -9.32 7.01 -22.49
N VAL A 425 -10.02 6.67 -21.41
CA VAL A 425 -10.49 5.30 -21.11
C VAL A 425 -11.48 4.83 -22.15
N ALA A 426 -12.50 5.66 -22.49
CA ALA A 426 -13.48 5.32 -23.51
C ALA A 426 -12.84 5.13 -24.90
N GLY A 427 -11.77 5.87 -25.19
CA GLY A 427 -10.98 5.76 -26.41
C GLY A 427 -9.96 4.64 -26.42
N GLY A 428 -9.78 3.91 -25.30
CA GLY A 428 -8.76 2.85 -25.16
C GLY A 428 -7.32 3.37 -25.25
N THR A 429 -7.09 4.63 -24.87
CA THR A 429 -5.77 5.30 -25.00
C THR A 429 -5.19 5.75 -23.66
N TYR A 430 -5.92 5.50 -22.56
CA TYR A 430 -5.48 5.93 -21.23
C TYR A 430 -4.20 5.19 -20.80
N PHE A 431 -3.21 5.96 -20.36
CA PHE A 431 -2.13 5.47 -19.51
C PHE A 431 -1.48 6.60 -18.71
N ILE A 432 -0.88 6.22 -17.60
CA ILE A 432 0.15 6.99 -16.89
C ILE A 432 1.43 6.16 -16.90
N ALA A 433 2.57 6.77 -17.30
CA ALA A 433 3.87 6.11 -17.19
C ALA A 433 4.72 6.83 -16.14
N GLN A 434 5.13 6.06 -15.13
CA GLN A 434 5.99 6.48 -14.03
C GLN A 434 7.46 6.25 -14.45
N PRO A 435 8.31 7.29 -14.42
CA PRO A 435 9.74 7.12 -14.65
C PRO A 435 10.46 6.59 -13.40
N PHE A 436 11.49 5.79 -13.66
CA PHE A 436 12.39 5.22 -12.66
C PHE A 436 13.85 5.38 -13.12
N HIS A 437 14.76 5.55 -12.17
CA HIS A 437 16.20 5.33 -12.37
C HIS A 437 16.56 3.93 -11.89
N CYS A 438 17.31 3.20 -12.73
CA CYS A 438 17.75 1.83 -12.47
C CYS A 438 19.27 1.74 -12.53
N ALA A 439 19.84 0.96 -11.64
CA ALA A 439 21.26 0.69 -11.63
C ALA A 439 21.51 -0.77 -11.22
N VAL A 440 22.44 -1.41 -11.92
CA VAL A 440 23.01 -2.73 -11.59
C VAL A 440 24.52 -2.60 -11.56
N GLY A 441 25.16 -3.22 -10.58
CA GLY A 441 26.62 -3.27 -10.46
C GLY A 441 27.08 -4.55 -9.81
N THR A 442 28.34 -4.91 -10.06
CA THR A 442 29.00 -6.11 -9.51
C THR A 442 29.90 -5.71 -8.34
N LYS A 443 29.82 -6.41 -7.22
CA LYS A 443 30.76 -6.25 -6.14
C LYS A 443 32.13 -6.80 -6.58
N PRO A 444 33.23 -6.04 -6.51
CA PRO A 444 34.55 -6.50 -6.90
C PRO A 444 34.95 -7.79 -6.18
N GLN A 445 35.74 -8.63 -6.85
CA GLN A 445 36.40 -9.75 -6.17
C GLN A 445 37.33 -9.20 -5.09
N ALA A 446 37.46 -9.92 -3.95
CA ALA A 446 38.45 -9.58 -2.96
C ALA A 446 39.85 -9.67 -3.63
N THR A 447 40.60 -8.58 -3.61
CA THR A 447 42.01 -8.61 -4.02
C THR A 447 42.73 -9.54 -3.07
N SER A 448 43.20 -10.67 -3.61
CA SER A 448 44.02 -11.66 -2.89
C SER A 448 45.32 -11.07 -2.38
#